data_76974389dd536ee4362795ec10cb6607
#
_entry.id   76974389dd536ee4362795ec10cb6607
#
_cell.length_a   1.000
_cell.length_b   1.000
_cell.length_c   1.000
_cell.angle_alpha   90.00
_cell.angle_beta   90.00
_cell.angle_gamma   90.00
#
_symmetry.space_group_name_H-M   'P 1'
#
loop_
_entity.id
_entity.type
_entity.pdbx_description
1 polymer ?
#
loop_
_entity_poly.entity_id
_entity_poly.type
_entity_poly.pdbx_seq_one_letter_code
_entity_poly.pdbx_strand_id
1 'polypeptide(L)'
;LNDVIWNKKNPMPNFRGTRFTNAHETLIWASKSEKSKYTFNYQSLKCLNDDLQMRSNWNLPICNGSERLKKNGKKVHSTQKPEALLHRILLATSNKNDLVLDPFTGSGTTATVAKKLGRNYFGIEKEKIYFKAARQRLRNTKPIEDNYLDTLKNNRSKPRIPFGSLVELGIIKPGTTIFDNKKKISAKIMADGSIRHERTEGSIHKVAATILGAESCNGWTYWHCEVGN
;
A
#
# COMPACT_ATOMS: atom_id res chain seq x y z
N LEU A 1 0.23 5.82 19.51
CA LEU A 1 -0.81 5.44 18.53
C LEU A 1 -0.70 3.96 18.15
N ASN A 2 0.46 3.52 17.68
CA ASN A 2 0.67 2.13 17.26
C ASN A 2 2.14 1.75 17.34
N ASP A 3 2.44 0.47 17.45
CA ASP A 3 3.70 -0.14 17.10
C ASP A 3 3.60 -0.83 15.75
N VAL A 4 4.69 -0.81 15.00
CA VAL A 4 4.77 -1.47 13.69
C VAL A 4 6.02 -2.33 13.66
N ILE A 5 5.87 -3.60 13.33
CA ILE A 5 6.97 -4.54 13.21
C ILE A 5 7.42 -4.64 11.76
N TRP A 6 8.62 -4.17 11.47
CA TRP A 6 9.25 -4.40 10.19
C TRP A 6 10.00 -5.73 10.20
N ASN A 7 9.42 -6.76 9.61
CA ASN A 7 10.05 -8.05 9.37
C ASN A 7 10.99 -7.97 8.17
N LYS A 8 12.25 -8.24 8.37
CA LYS A 8 13.28 -8.23 7.33
C LYS A 8 13.21 -9.54 6.54
N LYS A 9 12.83 -9.49 5.25
CA LYS A 9 12.77 -10.70 4.42
C LYS A 9 14.14 -11.39 4.24
N ASN A 10 15.21 -10.61 4.31
CA ASN A 10 16.61 -11.05 4.10
C ASN A 10 17.52 -10.49 5.20
N PRO A 11 17.29 -10.85 6.48
CA PRO A 11 18.08 -10.34 7.58
C PRO A 11 19.53 -10.79 7.46
N MET A 12 20.46 -9.96 7.96
CA MET A 12 21.86 -10.33 8.03
C MET A 12 22.04 -11.47 9.03
N PRO A 13 22.62 -12.62 8.63
CA PRO A 13 22.79 -13.74 9.53
C PRO A 13 23.77 -13.42 10.67
N ASN A 14 23.59 -14.11 11.80
CA ASN A 14 24.62 -14.12 12.86
C ASN A 14 25.69 -15.14 12.49
N PHE A 15 26.77 -14.69 11.87
CA PHE A 15 27.86 -15.54 11.38
C PHE A 15 28.56 -16.33 12.50
N ARG A 16 28.47 -15.88 13.75
CA ARG A 16 29.07 -16.60 14.90
C ARG A 16 28.17 -17.71 15.43
N GLY A 17 26.90 -17.78 15.03
CA GLY A 17 25.94 -18.79 15.51
C GLY A 17 25.64 -18.73 17.02
N THR A 18 25.90 -17.59 17.68
CA THR A 18 25.80 -17.46 19.16
C THR A 18 24.47 -16.90 19.63
N ARG A 19 23.60 -16.45 18.72
CA ARG A 19 22.28 -15.89 19.04
C ARG A 19 21.36 -15.96 17.82
N PHE A 20 20.09 -15.70 18.03
CA PHE A 20 19.13 -15.59 16.92
C PHE A 20 19.49 -14.45 15.95
N THR A 21 19.18 -14.65 14.68
CA THR A 21 19.29 -13.60 13.66
C THR A 21 18.30 -12.47 14.00
N ASN A 22 18.79 -11.21 13.95
CA ASN A 22 17.93 -10.05 14.20
C ASN A 22 17.05 -9.78 12.94
N ALA A 23 15.89 -10.42 12.89
CA ALA A 23 15.02 -10.47 11.73
C ALA A 23 13.93 -9.39 11.70
N HIS A 24 13.82 -8.55 12.73
CA HIS A 24 12.84 -7.45 12.75
C HIS A 24 13.38 -6.18 13.40
N GLU A 25 12.67 -5.09 13.17
CA GLU A 25 12.80 -3.83 13.90
C GLU A 25 11.39 -3.32 14.25
N THR A 26 11.26 -2.71 15.43
CA THR A 26 10.01 -2.09 15.87
C THR A 26 10.06 -0.60 15.59
N LEU A 27 9.00 -0.09 14.94
CA LEU A 27 8.76 1.33 14.75
C LEU A 27 7.63 1.75 15.70
N ILE A 28 7.82 2.87 16.38
CA ILE A 28 6.80 3.44 17.25
C ILE A 28 6.17 4.63 16.56
N TRP A 29 4.86 4.59 16.38
CA TRP A 29 4.08 5.73 15.88
C TRP A 29 3.41 6.42 17.05
N ALA A 30 3.82 7.64 17.33
CA ALA A 30 3.33 8.44 18.44
C ALA A 30 2.79 9.80 17.95
N SER A 31 1.89 10.38 18.70
CA SER A 31 1.46 11.77 18.60
C SER A 31 2.02 12.59 19.77
N LYS A 32 2.11 13.92 19.61
CA LYS A 32 2.62 14.82 20.65
C LYS A 32 1.77 14.77 21.94
N SER A 33 0.45 14.62 21.77
CA SER A 33 -0.52 14.48 22.87
C SER A 33 -1.75 13.74 22.40
N GLU A 34 -2.62 13.32 23.31
CA GLU A 34 -3.90 12.66 22.97
C GLU A 34 -4.81 13.53 22.12
N LYS A 35 -4.75 14.85 22.27
CA LYS A 35 -5.55 15.83 21.50
C LYS A 35 -4.90 16.23 20.17
N SER A 36 -3.68 15.77 19.88
CA SER A 36 -2.98 16.14 18.66
C SER A 36 -3.68 15.53 17.43
N LYS A 37 -3.92 16.36 16.43
CA LYS A 37 -4.35 15.89 15.10
C LYS A 37 -3.16 15.22 14.41
N TYR A 38 -3.42 14.11 13.75
CA TYR A 38 -2.44 13.41 12.95
C TYR A 38 -3.03 13.00 11.58
N THR A 39 -2.18 12.82 10.62
CA THR A 39 -2.54 12.32 9.29
C THR A 39 -2.46 10.79 9.29
N PHE A 40 -3.49 10.13 8.74
CA PHE A 40 -3.43 8.71 8.42
C PHE A 40 -4.13 8.44 7.09
N ASN A 41 -3.36 8.20 6.05
CA ASN A 41 -3.85 8.03 4.68
C ASN A 41 -4.29 6.58 4.42
N TYR A 42 -5.38 6.18 5.04
CA TYR A 42 -5.94 4.82 5.02
C TYR A 42 -6.12 4.28 3.59
N GLN A 43 -6.69 5.08 2.69
CA GLN A 43 -6.98 4.64 1.32
C GLN A 43 -5.69 4.42 0.50
N SER A 44 -4.71 5.29 0.64
CA SER A 44 -3.41 5.14 -0.01
C SER A 44 -2.71 3.84 0.42
N LEU A 45 -2.83 3.50 1.71
CA LEU A 45 -2.28 2.25 2.23
C LEU A 45 -3.03 1.02 1.71
N LYS A 46 -4.34 1.09 1.55
CA LYS A 46 -5.13 0.01 0.93
C LYS A 46 -4.69 -0.24 -0.51
N CYS A 47 -4.50 0.82 -1.31
CA CYS A 47 -4.00 0.68 -2.68
C CYS A 47 -2.64 -0.02 -2.76
N LEU A 48 -1.79 0.10 -1.74
CA LEU A 48 -0.51 -0.61 -1.64
C LEU A 48 -0.63 -2.04 -1.12
N ASN A 49 -1.82 -2.49 -0.75
CA ASN A 49 -2.06 -3.77 -0.08
C ASN A 49 -3.28 -4.50 -0.64
N ASP A 50 -3.39 -4.56 -1.97
CA ASP A 50 -4.44 -5.29 -2.70
C ASP A 50 -5.87 -4.92 -2.22
N ASP A 51 -6.08 -3.63 -1.98
CA ASP A 51 -7.31 -3.03 -1.42
C ASP A 51 -7.71 -3.56 -0.02
N LEU A 52 -6.80 -4.23 0.67
CA LEU A 52 -6.97 -4.67 2.05
C LEU A 52 -6.37 -3.67 3.03
N GLN A 53 -6.91 -3.61 4.24
CA GLN A 53 -6.34 -2.79 5.31
C GLN A 53 -4.89 -3.18 5.60
N MET A 54 -3.99 -2.19 5.60
CA MET A 54 -2.59 -2.40 5.95
C MET A 54 -2.47 -2.83 7.42
N ARG A 55 -1.76 -3.93 7.64
CA ARG A 55 -1.48 -4.44 9.00
C ARG A 55 -0.24 -3.78 9.58
N SER A 56 -0.03 -3.92 10.88
CA SER A 56 1.15 -3.39 11.61
C SER A 56 2.39 -4.27 11.47
N ASN A 57 2.33 -5.40 10.79
CA ASN A 57 3.48 -6.26 10.50
C ASN A 57 3.86 -6.15 9.01
N TRP A 58 5.04 -5.62 8.74
CA TRP A 58 5.50 -5.31 7.38
C TRP A 58 6.65 -6.20 6.95
N ASN A 59 6.46 -6.96 5.90
CA ASN A 59 7.49 -7.81 5.31
C ASN A 59 8.22 -7.06 4.20
N LEU A 60 9.34 -6.41 4.52
CA LEU A 60 10.15 -5.63 3.58
C LEU A 60 11.62 -6.08 3.64
N PRO A 61 12.34 -6.09 2.50
CA PRO A 61 13.77 -6.39 2.50
C PRO A 61 14.57 -5.28 3.19
N ILE A 62 15.75 -5.62 3.67
CA ILE A 62 16.76 -4.61 4.05
C ILE A 62 17.29 -3.90 2.81
N CYS A 63 17.83 -2.70 2.99
CA CYS A 63 18.49 -1.98 1.91
C CYS A 63 19.67 -2.79 1.34
N ASN A 64 19.65 -3.11 0.05
CA ASN A 64 20.67 -3.88 -0.65
C ASN A 64 20.80 -3.44 -2.13
N GLY A 65 21.59 -4.18 -2.91
CA GLY A 65 21.72 -3.99 -4.36
C GLY A 65 22.13 -2.56 -4.76
N SER A 66 21.47 -2.03 -5.78
CA SER A 66 21.69 -0.69 -6.35
C SER A 66 21.21 0.44 -5.43
N GLU A 67 20.25 0.16 -4.54
CA GLU A 67 19.76 1.14 -3.57
C GLU A 67 20.81 1.47 -2.49
N ARG A 68 21.68 0.50 -2.18
CA ARG A 68 22.73 0.65 -1.18
C ARG A 68 23.82 1.59 -1.67
N LEU A 69 23.98 2.74 -1.02
CA LEU A 69 25.05 3.67 -1.34
C LEU A 69 26.42 3.06 -1.06
N LYS A 70 27.27 3.08 -2.09
CA LYS A 70 28.64 2.59 -2.03
C LYS A 70 29.62 3.66 -2.50
N LYS A 71 30.81 3.69 -1.91
CA LYS A 71 31.95 4.47 -2.37
C LYS A 71 33.16 3.56 -2.40
N ASN A 72 33.85 3.46 -3.54
CA ASN A 72 34.96 2.54 -3.74
C ASN A 72 34.64 1.08 -3.32
N GLY A 73 33.46 0.59 -3.71
CA GLY A 73 32.98 -0.75 -3.37
C GLY A 73 32.50 -0.95 -1.92
N LYS A 74 32.79 -0.03 -1.02
CA LYS A 74 32.42 -0.12 0.40
C LYS A 74 31.08 0.60 0.68
N LYS A 75 30.28 0.06 1.62
CA LYS A 75 29.04 0.70 2.08
C LYS A 75 29.34 2.07 2.69
N VAL A 76 28.64 3.11 2.25
CA VAL A 76 28.78 4.46 2.82
C VAL A 76 28.22 4.50 4.25
N HIS A 77 27.05 3.88 4.47
CA HIS A 77 26.39 3.86 5.77
C HIS A 77 25.98 2.42 6.11
N SER A 78 26.38 1.93 7.28
CA SER A 78 26.16 0.51 7.67
C SER A 78 24.67 0.15 7.80
N THR A 79 23.86 1.05 8.34
CA THR A 79 22.45 0.85 8.67
C THR A 79 21.48 1.65 7.79
N GLN A 80 21.85 1.90 6.53
CA GLN A 80 20.95 2.57 5.59
C GLN A 80 19.61 1.84 5.53
N LYS A 81 18.51 2.56 5.77
CA LYS A 81 17.14 2.01 5.71
C LYS A 81 16.67 1.90 4.24
N PRO A 82 15.83 0.91 3.90
CA PRO A 82 15.29 0.79 2.55
C PRO A 82 14.26 1.88 2.27
N GLU A 83 14.23 2.39 1.03
CA GLU A 83 13.25 3.39 0.60
C GLU A 83 11.82 2.90 0.74
N ALA A 84 11.57 1.63 0.47
CA ALA A 84 10.23 1.03 0.60
C ALA A 84 9.63 1.17 2.00
N LEU A 85 10.47 1.10 3.06
CA LEU A 85 10.04 1.33 4.44
C LEU A 85 9.60 2.78 4.65
N LEU A 86 10.47 3.73 4.26
CA LEU A 86 10.20 5.17 4.40
C LEU A 86 9.05 5.62 3.50
N HIS A 87 8.92 5.05 2.29
CA HIS A 87 7.79 5.30 1.39
C HIS A 87 6.46 4.98 2.07
N ARG A 88 6.36 3.80 2.68
CA ARG A 88 5.14 3.39 3.39
C ARG A 88 4.84 4.28 4.58
N ILE A 89 5.86 4.62 5.39
CA ILE A 89 5.72 5.51 6.55
C ILE A 89 5.22 6.89 6.10
N LEU A 90 5.93 7.54 5.18
CA LEU A 90 5.61 8.91 4.76
C LEU A 90 4.27 8.98 4.03
N LEU A 91 3.95 7.99 3.20
CA LEU A 91 2.65 7.92 2.55
C LEU A 91 1.52 7.77 3.58
N ALA A 92 1.73 6.98 4.63
CA ALA A 92 0.76 6.77 5.70
C ALA A 92 0.49 8.02 6.52
N THR A 93 1.55 8.78 6.88
CA THR A 93 1.53 9.75 7.98
C THR A 93 1.72 11.19 7.55
N SER A 94 1.78 11.49 6.25
CA SER A 94 1.96 12.84 5.74
C SER A 94 1.26 13.05 4.40
N ASN A 95 1.01 14.31 4.06
CA ASN A 95 0.45 14.76 2.79
C ASN A 95 1.51 15.47 1.94
N LYS A 96 1.22 15.71 0.66
CA LYS A 96 2.05 16.55 -0.21
C LYS A 96 2.24 17.92 0.43
N ASN A 97 3.45 18.47 0.32
CA ASN A 97 3.90 19.72 0.92
C ASN A 97 4.06 19.73 2.46
N ASP A 98 3.71 18.66 3.18
CA ASP A 98 4.04 18.56 4.60
C ASP A 98 5.56 18.56 4.80
N LEU A 99 6.01 19.05 5.95
CA LEU A 99 7.41 19.04 6.35
C LEU A 99 7.77 17.76 7.11
N VAL A 100 8.74 17.04 6.60
CA VAL A 100 9.33 15.85 7.23
C VAL A 100 10.66 16.23 7.86
N LEU A 101 10.77 16.07 9.17
CA LEU A 101 12.02 16.27 9.92
C LEU A 101 12.67 14.93 10.23
N ASP A 102 13.95 14.79 9.89
CA ASP A 102 14.79 13.65 10.29
C ASP A 102 16.07 14.15 10.97
N PRO A 103 16.13 14.11 12.32
CA PRO A 103 17.27 14.62 13.07
C PRO A 103 18.50 13.69 13.00
N PHE A 104 18.38 12.50 12.39
CA PHE A 104 19.47 11.51 12.25
C PHE A 104 19.51 10.96 10.81
N THR A 105 19.60 11.89 9.86
CA THR A 105 19.33 11.64 8.42
C THR A 105 20.24 10.58 7.78
N GLY A 106 21.44 10.36 8.32
CA GLY A 106 22.39 9.38 7.80
C GLY A 106 22.66 9.57 6.30
N SER A 107 22.37 8.54 5.52
CA SER A 107 22.50 8.55 4.06
C SER A 107 21.34 9.21 3.31
N GLY A 108 20.43 9.88 4.00
CA GLY A 108 19.35 10.69 3.43
C GLY A 108 18.16 9.90 2.88
N THR A 109 17.88 8.70 3.37
CA THR A 109 16.74 7.91 2.85
C THR A 109 15.41 8.61 3.07
N THR A 110 15.17 9.13 4.27
CA THR A 110 13.93 9.86 4.60
C THR A 110 13.73 11.06 3.67
N ALA A 111 14.76 11.90 3.53
CA ALA A 111 14.69 13.08 2.67
C ALA A 111 14.52 12.74 1.18
N THR A 112 15.17 11.65 0.73
CA THR A 112 15.02 11.13 -0.64
C THR A 112 13.59 10.73 -0.92
N VAL A 113 12.97 9.97 -0.02
CA VAL A 113 11.58 9.52 -0.17
C VAL A 113 10.61 10.69 -0.02
N ALA A 114 10.84 11.61 0.91
CA ALA A 114 10.05 12.84 1.05
C ALA A 114 10.04 13.63 -0.27
N LYS A 115 11.21 13.85 -0.88
CA LYS A 115 11.33 14.50 -2.20
C LYS A 115 10.58 13.75 -3.29
N LYS A 116 10.72 12.42 -3.37
CA LYS A 116 9.99 11.59 -4.34
C LYS A 116 8.48 11.75 -4.21
N LEU A 117 7.97 11.84 -3.00
CA LEU A 117 6.55 11.95 -2.70
C LEU A 117 6.02 13.41 -2.66
N GLY A 118 6.83 14.41 -3.03
CA GLY A 118 6.43 15.82 -3.03
C GLY A 118 6.24 16.42 -1.64
N ARG A 119 6.95 15.90 -0.62
CA ARG A 119 7.02 16.48 0.73
C ARG A 119 8.23 17.38 0.84
N ASN A 120 8.12 18.40 1.68
CA ASN A 120 9.27 19.16 2.14
C ASN A 120 10.06 18.33 3.15
N TYR A 121 11.34 18.55 3.27
CA TYR A 121 12.17 17.81 4.21
C TYR A 121 13.24 18.69 4.84
N PHE A 122 13.56 18.35 6.09
CA PHE A 122 14.68 18.91 6.83
C PHE A 122 15.42 17.76 7.52
N GLY A 123 16.72 17.60 7.20
CA GLY A 123 17.56 16.54 7.73
C GLY A 123 18.76 17.10 8.46
N ILE A 124 19.10 16.49 9.61
CA ILE A 124 20.29 16.83 10.39
C ILE A 124 21.23 15.62 10.34
N GLU A 125 22.51 15.87 10.03
CA GLU A 125 23.55 14.84 10.01
C GLU A 125 24.87 15.43 10.49
N LYS A 126 25.47 14.82 11.49
CA LYS A 126 26.72 15.23 12.10
C LYS A 126 27.92 14.85 11.24
N GLU A 127 27.89 13.64 10.67
CA GLU A 127 29.01 13.08 9.93
C GLU A 127 29.09 13.65 8.51
N LYS A 128 30.15 14.41 8.21
CA LYS A 128 30.37 15.05 6.91
C LYS A 128 30.31 14.07 5.73
N ILE A 129 30.75 12.83 5.92
CA ILE A 129 30.74 11.79 4.87
C ILE A 129 29.30 11.43 4.52
N TYR A 130 28.44 11.20 5.52
CA TYR A 130 27.03 10.87 5.32
C TYR A 130 26.26 12.05 4.77
N PHE A 131 26.49 13.25 5.29
CA PHE A 131 25.91 14.48 4.77
C PHE A 131 26.21 14.67 3.27
N LYS A 132 27.48 14.52 2.84
CA LYS A 132 27.84 14.64 1.44
C LYS A 132 27.15 13.59 0.57
N ALA A 133 27.06 12.35 1.05
CA ALA A 133 26.38 11.27 0.35
C ALA A 133 24.86 11.53 0.22
N ALA A 134 24.21 11.96 1.31
CA ALA A 134 22.80 12.33 1.33
C ALA A 134 22.52 13.48 0.35
N ARG A 135 23.34 14.53 0.38
CA ARG A 135 23.22 15.68 -0.54
C ARG A 135 23.35 15.28 -2.00
N GLN A 136 24.32 14.42 -2.32
CA GLN A 136 24.47 13.89 -3.69
C GLN A 136 23.28 13.05 -4.13
N ARG A 137 22.79 12.16 -3.25
CA ARG A 137 21.59 11.36 -3.50
C ARG A 137 20.37 12.24 -3.79
N LEU A 138 20.16 13.26 -2.98
CA LEU A 138 19.04 14.21 -3.15
C LEU A 138 19.12 14.99 -4.47
N ARG A 139 20.31 15.39 -4.91
CA ARG A 139 20.48 16.06 -6.22
C ARG A 139 20.04 15.16 -7.38
N ASN A 140 20.33 13.87 -7.30
CA ASN A 140 20.00 12.89 -8.34
C ASN A 140 18.55 12.36 -8.22
N THR A 141 17.83 12.68 -7.16
CA THR A 141 16.46 12.22 -6.94
C THR A 141 15.48 13.11 -7.70
N LYS A 142 14.63 12.51 -8.51
CA LYS A 142 13.49 13.16 -9.17
C LYS A 142 12.21 12.88 -8.38
N PRO A 143 11.27 13.83 -8.28
CA PRO A 143 9.92 13.58 -7.78
C PRO A 143 9.21 12.53 -8.63
N ILE A 144 8.29 11.79 -8.03
CA ILE A 144 7.36 10.92 -8.74
C ILE A 144 6.27 11.81 -9.35
N GLU A 145 5.81 11.47 -10.54
CA GLU A 145 4.75 12.21 -11.22
C GLU A 145 3.46 12.26 -10.39
N ASP A 146 2.79 13.40 -10.39
CA ASP A 146 1.60 13.65 -9.56
C ASP A 146 0.44 12.69 -9.87
N ASN A 147 0.25 12.31 -11.15
CA ASN A 147 -0.78 11.37 -11.57
C ASN A 147 -0.67 10.01 -10.84
N TYR A 148 0.55 9.51 -10.62
CA TYR A 148 0.76 8.28 -9.85
C TYR A 148 0.36 8.45 -8.38
N LEU A 149 0.71 9.59 -7.77
CA LEU A 149 0.35 9.88 -6.37
C LEU A 149 -1.15 10.13 -6.18
N ASP A 150 -1.82 10.69 -7.19
CA ASP A 150 -3.26 10.92 -7.17
C ASP A 150 -4.06 9.63 -7.32
N THR A 151 -3.57 8.64 -8.06
CA THR A 151 -4.19 7.31 -8.12
C THR A 151 -4.21 6.60 -6.76
N LEU A 152 -3.26 6.91 -5.88
CA LEU A 152 -3.22 6.38 -4.51
C LEU A 152 -4.20 7.07 -3.56
N LYS A 153 -4.71 8.28 -3.93
CA LYS A 153 -5.50 9.10 -3.01
C LYS A 153 -6.96 8.71 -2.90
N ASN A 154 -7.59 8.09 -3.91
CA ASN A 154 -9.05 8.03 -3.85
C ASN A 154 -9.73 6.99 -4.78
N ASN A 155 -9.89 5.78 -4.30
CA ASN A 155 -10.95 4.92 -4.85
C ASN A 155 -12.36 5.31 -4.33
N ARG A 156 -12.47 6.08 -3.24
CA ARG A 156 -13.77 6.54 -2.71
C ARG A 156 -14.38 7.73 -3.43
N SER A 157 -13.60 8.53 -4.16
CA SER A 157 -14.11 9.67 -4.94
C SER A 157 -14.58 9.28 -6.33
N LYS A 158 -14.29 8.06 -6.80
CA LYS A 158 -14.89 7.55 -8.01
C LYS A 158 -16.36 7.25 -7.73
N PRO A 159 -17.30 7.75 -8.56
CA PRO A 159 -18.70 7.43 -8.40
C PRO A 159 -18.83 5.89 -8.39
N ARG A 160 -19.56 5.37 -7.40
CA ARG A 160 -19.88 3.95 -7.38
C ARG A 160 -20.75 3.68 -8.59
N ILE A 161 -20.26 2.89 -9.52
CA ILE A 161 -21.03 2.45 -10.67
C ILE A 161 -21.90 1.29 -10.19
N PRO A 162 -23.24 1.44 -10.15
CA PRO A 162 -24.12 0.33 -9.83
C PRO A 162 -23.92 -0.79 -10.84
N PHE A 163 -24.05 -2.04 -10.40
CA PHE A 163 -23.91 -3.18 -11.32
C PHE A 163 -24.93 -3.10 -12.49
N GLY A 164 -26.13 -2.59 -12.23
CA GLY A 164 -27.15 -2.34 -13.25
C GLY A 164 -26.69 -1.44 -14.40
N SER A 165 -25.80 -0.49 -14.11
CA SER A 165 -25.25 0.39 -15.17
C SER A 165 -24.46 -0.37 -16.24
N LEU A 166 -23.90 -1.53 -15.92
CA LEU A 166 -23.23 -2.37 -16.92
C LEU A 166 -24.24 -2.99 -17.90
N VAL A 167 -25.44 -3.25 -17.41
CA VAL A 167 -26.56 -3.74 -18.24
C VAL A 167 -27.13 -2.60 -19.08
N GLU A 168 -27.37 -1.44 -18.49
CA GLU A 168 -27.86 -0.24 -19.18
C GLU A 168 -26.92 0.22 -20.31
N LEU A 169 -25.61 0.17 -20.08
CA LEU A 169 -24.58 0.50 -21.07
C LEU A 169 -24.36 -0.61 -22.11
N GLY A 170 -25.04 -1.74 -22.03
CA GLY A 170 -24.90 -2.86 -22.94
C GLY A 170 -23.57 -3.62 -22.83
N ILE A 171 -22.79 -3.37 -21.78
CA ILE A 171 -21.51 -4.06 -21.51
C ILE A 171 -21.77 -5.53 -21.16
N ILE A 172 -22.84 -5.79 -20.41
CA ILE A 172 -23.31 -7.13 -20.06
C ILE A 172 -24.79 -7.24 -20.47
N LYS A 173 -25.13 -8.31 -21.19
CA LYS A 173 -26.51 -8.52 -21.64
C LYS A 173 -27.37 -9.15 -20.55
N PRO A 174 -28.66 -8.76 -20.40
CA PRO A 174 -29.60 -9.50 -19.58
C PRO A 174 -29.63 -10.98 -20.00
N GLY A 175 -29.76 -11.87 -19.02
CA GLY A 175 -29.72 -13.31 -19.25
C GLY A 175 -28.31 -13.93 -19.22
N THR A 176 -27.26 -13.10 -19.20
CA THR A 176 -25.88 -13.60 -19.04
C THR A 176 -25.76 -14.35 -17.73
N THR A 177 -25.12 -15.53 -17.77
CA THR A 177 -24.83 -16.34 -16.60
C THR A 177 -23.49 -15.95 -16.01
N ILE A 178 -23.45 -15.72 -14.71
CA ILE A 178 -22.25 -15.46 -13.93
C ILE A 178 -22.04 -16.59 -12.92
N PHE A 179 -20.80 -16.82 -12.53
CA PHE A 179 -20.40 -17.98 -11.73
C PHE A 179 -19.57 -17.54 -10.54
N ASP A 180 -19.55 -18.36 -9.48
CA ASP A 180 -18.52 -18.28 -8.45
C ASP A 180 -17.15 -18.68 -9.01
N ASN A 181 -16.07 -18.40 -8.28
CA ASN A 181 -14.70 -18.71 -8.71
C ASN A 181 -14.44 -20.19 -9.03
N LYS A 182 -15.23 -21.10 -8.44
CA LYS A 182 -15.12 -22.56 -8.65
C LYS A 182 -16.10 -23.08 -9.70
N LYS A 183 -16.90 -22.23 -10.31
CA LYS A 183 -17.99 -22.54 -11.27
C LYS A 183 -19.01 -23.56 -10.73
N LYS A 184 -19.17 -23.63 -9.41
CA LYS A 184 -20.14 -24.52 -8.75
C LYS A 184 -21.51 -23.89 -8.60
N ILE A 185 -21.56 -22.56 -8.51
CA ILE A 185 -22.75 -21.76 -8.30
C ILE A 185 -22.88 -20.79 -9.47
N SER A 186 -24.08 -20.69 -10.02
CA SER A 186 -24.38 -19.78 -11.12
C SER A 186 -25.57 -18.90 -10.79
N ALA A 187 -25.59 -17.68 -11.35
CA ALA A 187 -26.72 -16.77 -11.29
C ALA A 187 -26.94 -16.12 -12.66
N LYS A 188 -28.20 -15.75 -12.98
CA LYS A 188 -28.56 -15.03 -14.21
C LYS A 188 -28.71 -13.55 -13.91
N ILE A 189 -28.18 -12.72 -14.79
CA ILE A 189 -28.33 -11.26 -14.74
C ILE A 189 -29.70 -10.90 -15.31
N MET A 190 -30.45 -10.10 -14.56
CA MET A 190 -31.77 -9.63 -14.93
C MET A 190 -31.67 -8.27 -15.64
N ALA A 191 -32.75 -7.86 -16.33
CA ALA A 191 -32.81 -6.61 -17.10
C ALA A 191 -32.66 -5.35 -16.24
N ASP A 192 -33.07 -5.41 -14.97
CA ASP A 192 -32.96 -4.33 -13.99
C ASP A 192 -31.58 -4.26 -13.30
N GLY A 193 -30.62 -5.11 -13.72
CA GLY A 193 -29.32 -5.21 -13.10
C GLY A 193 -29.27 -5.99 -11.79
N SER A 194 -30.39 -6.60 -11.36
CA SER A 194 -30.36 -7.62 -10.31
C SER A 194 -29.80 -8.93 -10.85
N ILE A 195 -29.45 -9.86 -9.95
CA ILE A 195 -29.12 -11.24 -10.32
C ILE A 195 -30.04 -12.22 -9.62
N ARG A 196 -30.31 -13.35 -10.28
CA ARG A 196 -31.16 -14.42 -9.74
C ARG A 196 -30.41 -15.74 -9.67
N HIS A 197 -30.37 -16.35 -8.50
CA HIS A 197 -29.90 -17.70 -8.25
C HIS A 197 -31.04 -18.48 -7.59
N GLU A 198 -31.55 -19.48 -8.27
CA GLU A 198 -32.74 -20.25 -7.82
C GLU A 198 -33.92 -19.36 -7.45
N ARG A 199 -34.29 -19.34 -6.14
CA ARG A 199 -35.38 -18.53 -5.59
C ARG A 199 -34.90 -17.17 -5.02
N THR A 200 -33.57 -16.93 -5.01
CA THR A 200 -32.99 -15.71 -4.45
C THR A 200 -32.71 -14.71 -5.56
N GLU A 201 -33.27 -13.51 -5.41
CA GLU A 201 -33.06 -12.38 -6.33
C GLU A 201 -32.64 -11.11 -5.59
N GLY A 202 -31.79 -10.32 -6.20
CA GLY A 202 -31.33 -9.04 -5.64
C GLY A 202 -30.01 -8.57 -6.21
N SER A 203 -29.36 -7.66 -5.47
CA SER A 203 -28.05 -7.18 -5.88
C SER A 203 -26.98 -8.28 -5.85
N ILE A 204 -25.92 -8.10 -6.64
CA ILE A 204 -24.76 -9.03 -6.68
C ILE A 204 -24.20 -9.32 -5.29
N HIS A 205 -24.24 -8.33 -4.38
CA HIS A 205 -23.77 -8.47 -3.00
C HIS A 205 -24.74 -9.30 -2.15
N LYS A 206 -26.05 -9.00 -2.24
CA LYS A 206 -27.10 -9.67 -1.46
C LYS A 206 -27.17 -11.17 -1.81
N VAL A 207 -27.24 -11.49 -3.09
CA VAL A 207 -27.35 -12.88 -3.54
C VAL A 207 -26.10 -13.68 -3.14
N ALA A 208 -24.90 -13.12 -3.30
CA ALA A 208 -23.66 -13.77 -2.86
C ALA A 208 -23.62 -13.98 -1.33
N ALA A 209 -24.04 -12.99 -0.54
CA ALA A 209 -24.10 -13.10 0.92
C ALA A 209 -25.10 -14.19 1.38
N THR A 210 -26.28 -14.23 0.75
CA THR A 210 -27.31 -15.25 1.03
C THR A 210 -26.80 -16.66 0.75
N ILE A 211 -26.15 -16.86 -0.40
CA ILE A 211 -25.57 -18.18 -0.78
C ILE A 211 -24.49 -18.63 0.19
N LEU A 212 -23.66 -17.71 0.67
CA LEU A 212 -22.58 -17.99 1.61
C LEU A 212 -23.06 -18.11 3.07
N GLY A 213 -24.32 -17.79 3.37
CA GLY A 213 -24.80 -17.69 4.75
C GLY A 213 -24.11 -16.60 5.57
N ALA A 214 -23.63 -15.52 4.91
CA ALA A 214 -22.86 -14.45 5.51
C ALA A 214 -23.69 -13.16 5.62
N GLU A 215 -23.40 -12.32 6.61
CA GLU A 215 -24.05 -11.00 6.77
C GLU A 215 -23.78 -10.06 5.58
N SER A 216 -22.63 -10.18 4.95
CA SER A 216 -22.25 -9.38 3.78
C SER A 216 -21.23 -10.12 2.89
N CYS A 217 -21.25 -9.81 1.60
CA CYS A 217 -20.27 -10.32 0.63
C CYS A 217 -19.99 -9.24 -0.43
N ASN A 218 -18.74 -9.16 -0.88
CA ASN A 218 -18.41 -8.33 -2.03
C ASN A 218 -18.73 -9.07 -3.34
N GLY A 219 -19.88 -8.80 -3.93
CA GLY A 219 -20.35 -9.43 -5.15
C GLY A 219 -19.45 -9.16 -6.36
N TRP A 220 -18.70 -8.05 -6.41
CA TRP A 220 -17.76 -7.76 -7.49
C TRP A 220 -16.56 -8.71 -7.54
N THR A 221 -16.17 -9.27 -6.40
CA THR A 221 -15.09 -10.24 -6.30
C THR A 221 -15.57 -11.70 -6.24
N TYR A 222 -16.86 -11.89 -5.99
CA TYR A 222 -17.46 -13.22 -5.90
C TYR A 222 -17.92 -13.75 -7.26
N TRP A 223 -18.54 -12.90 -8.09
CA TRP A 223 -19.10 -13.29 -9.37
C TRP A 223 -18.13 -13.04 -10.54
N HIS A 224 -18.05 -13.98 -11.46
CA HIS A 224 -17.24 -13.95 -12.66
C HIS A 224 -18.12 -14.21 -13.89
N CYS A 225 -17.87 -13.52 -14.98
CA CYS A 225 -18.47 -13.82 -16.28
C CYS A 225 -17.42 -14.38 -17.24
N GLU A 226 -17.84 -15.27 -18.13
CA GLU A 226 -17.01 -15.65 -19.26
C GLU A 226 -17.11 -14.56 -20.32
N VAL A 227 -15.98 -13.98 -20.67
CA VAL A 227 -15.87 -13.08 -21.82
C VAL A 227 -15.73 -14.00 -23.03
N GLY A 228 -16.74 -14.06 -23.89
CA GLY A 228 -16.62 -14.78 -25.17
C GLY A 228 -15.47 -14.18 -26.00
N ASN A 229 -14.67 -15.03 -26.59
CA ASN A 229 -13.67 -14.66 -27.58
C ASN A 229 -14.35 -14.05 -28.81
#